data_582ed6539411710ea29331a510fe3806
#
_entry.id   582ed6539411710ea29331a510fe3806
#
_cell.length_a   1.000
_cell.length_b   1.000
_cell.length_c   1.000
_cell.angle_alpha   90.00
_cell.angle_beta   90.00
_cell.angle_gamma   90.00
#
_symmetry.space_group_name_H-M   'P 1'
#
loop_
_entity.id
_entity.type
_entity.pdbx_description
1 polymer ?
#
loop_
_entity_poly.entity_id
_entity_poly.type
_entity_poly.pdbx_seq_one_letter_code
_entity_poly.pdbx_strand_id
1 'polypeptide(L)'
;MSSILNILPALAFLLILLSISAYIQRTSKENRQKDFAKDYFIGGRTLGGFVLAMTTAATYSSVSTFVGGPGVAWVIGYGWLYMAIVQVVVIFLVLGVFGKKIALIAREIDAVTVIDVLRARYHSDFLANMAAVVIVAFFCATMVAQFVGAAKLFEAVTGFSYLTGLTMFGLIVVIYTTIGGFKGVAVTDACCAIAMIVGLCILMGGMMHAGGGFNKIMSYISTQHPDMLEPLSRGKMPISLYISQWLLVGICTLSLPQSVVRGISYKDTKALHNAMIIGTVVIGAMTLVATWIGVISKGILTGPITAYGNSVDNIMPIAIVQSLTPFWAGVIIIGPIAATISTVSSLLLSSSSSIVKDVYMNIKGKREEQLSNNQIRLYSLGATIILGL
;
A
#
# COMPACT_ATOMS: atom_id res chain seq x y z
N MET A 1 21.57 -23.22 6.25
CA MET A 1 20.35 -23.92 5.73
C MET A 1 19.05 -23.24 6.12
N SER A 2 18.95 -22.52 7.24
CA SER A 2 17.74 -21.77 7.65
C SER A 2 17.34 -20.64 6.69
N SER A 3 18.29 -19.93 6.12
CA SER A 3 18.04 -18.77 5.23
C SER A 3 17.33 -19.13 3.92
N ILE A 4 17.59 -20.26 3.30
CA ILE A 4 16.91 -20.68 2.05
C ILE A 4 15.45 -21.05 2.32
N LEU A 5 15.16 -21.73 3.42
CA LEU A 5 13.79 -22.08 3.82
C LEU A 5 12.93 -20.83 4.09
N ASN A 6 13.54 -19.76 4.59
CA ASN A 6 12.84 -18.51 4.90
C ASN A 6 12.51 -17.68 3.64
N ILE A 7 13.30 -17.80 2.56
CA ILE A 7 13.08 -17.03 1.34
C ILE A 7 12.13 -17.71 0.35
N LEU A 8 12.03 -19.05 0.41
CA LEU A 8 11.26 -19.83 -0.55
C LEU A 8 9.78 -19.40 -0.66
N PRO A 9 9.05 -19.16 0.46
CA PRO A 9 7.65 -18.68 0.39
C PRO A 9 7.53 -17.31 -0.30
N ALA A 10 8.46 -16.40 -0.01
CA ALA A 10 8.47 -15.06 -0.63
C ALA A 10 8.74 -15.14 -2.13
N LEU A 11 9.71 -15.96 -2.57
CA LEU A 11 9.99 -16.17 -4.01
C LEU A 11 8.79 -16.80 -4.73
N ALA A 12 8.18 -17.82 -4.15
CA ALA A 12 6.99 -18.45 -4.73
C ALA A 12 5.85 -17.43 -4.89
N PHE A 13 5.59 -16.61 -3.88
CA PHE A 13 4.60 -15.55 -3.94
C PHE A 13 4.89 -14.54 -5.06
N LEU A 14 6.12 -14.08 -5.19
CA LEU A 14 6.54 -13.13 -6.23
C LEU A 14 6.37 -13.71 -7.64
N LEU A 15 6.69 -14.99 -7.84
CA LEU A 15 6.47 -15.69 -9.11
C LEU A 15 4.98 -15.83 -9.44
N ILE A 16 4.13 -16.04 -8.45
CA ILE A 16 2.67 -16.05 -8.61
C ILE A 16 2.19 -14.68 -9.11
N LEU A 17 2.64 -13.58 -8.50
CA LEU A 17 2.26 -12.23 -8.93
C LEU A 17 2.68 -11.94 -10.38
N LEU A 18 3.90 -12.30 -10.76
CA LEU A 18 4.37 -12.20 -12.15
C LEU A 18 3.51 -13.00 -13.12
N SER A 19 3.15 -14.23 -12.75
CA SER A 19 2.34 -15.13 -13.58
C SER A 19 0.94 -14.57 -13.79
N ILE A 20 0.30 -14.06 -12.74
CA ILE A 20 -1.02 -13.41 -12.80
C ILE A 20 -0.96 -12.18 -13.70
N SER A 21 0.05 -11.32 -13.53
CA SER A 21 0.21 -10.12 -14.35
C SER A 21 0.39 -10.45 -15.83
N ALA A 22 1.21 -11.45 -16.15
CA ALA A 22 1.41 -11.93 -17.51
C ALA A 22 0.14 -12.55 -18.14
N TYR A 23 -0.64 -13.29 -17.34
CA TYR A 23 -1.92 -13.85 -17.79
C TYR A 23 -2.92 -12.74 -18.12
N ILE A 24 -3.07 -11.75 -17.25
CA ILE A 24 -3.99 -10.62 -17.47
C ILE A 24 -3.58 -9.81 -18.71
N GLN A 25 -2.28 -9.61 -18.93
CA GLN A 25 -1.81 -8.94 -20.12
C GLN A 25 -2.25 -9.66 -21.41
N ARG A 26 -2.17 -11.00 -21.42
CA ARG A 26 -2.57 -11.80 -22.59
C ARG A 26 -4.06 -11.69 -22.88
N THR A 27 -4.90 -11.70 -21.86
CA THR A 27 -6.36 -11.65 -22.00
C THR A 27 -6.91 -10.25 -22.28
N SER A 28 -6.13 -9.19 -22.00
CA SER A 28 -6.56 -7.78 -22.20
C SER A 28 -6.07 -7.16 -23.51
N LYS A 29 -5.48 -7.91 -24.43
CA LYS A 29 -4.87 -7.37 -25.66
C LYS A 29 -5.82 -6.59 -26.56
N GLU A 30 -7.06 -7.06 -26.73
CA GLU A 30 -8.05 -6.43 -27.62
C GLU A 30 -8.49 -5.04 -27.14
N ASN A 31 -8.67 -4.85 -25.82
CA ASN A 31 -9.08 -3.56 -25.26
C ASN A 31 -7.96 -2.51 -25.32
N ARG A 32 -6.70 -2.93 -25.18
CA ARG A 32 -5.53 -2.05 -25.26
C ARG A 32 -5.28 -1.45 -26.64
N GLN A 33 -5.83 -2.03 -27.70
CA GLN A 33 -5.69 -1.50 -29.04
C GLN A 33 -6.59 -0.27 -29.30
N LYS A 34 -7.69 -0.11 -28.56
CA LYS A 34 -8.65 1.00 -28.76
C LYS A 34 -8.21 2.29 -28.05
N ASP A 35 -7.86 2.20 -26.77
CA ASP A 35 -7.38 3.34 -25.96
C ASP A 35 -6.39 2.82 -24.92
N PHE A 36 -5.11 2.88 -25.28
CA PHE A 36 -4.05 2.35 -24.45
C PHE A 36 -3.94 3.08 -23.10
N ALA A 37 -4.02 4.41 -23.09
CA ALA A 37 -3.85 5.19 -21.86
C ALA A 37 -4.93 4.85 -20.84
N LYS A 38 -6.19 4.77 -21.27
CA LYS A 38 -7.34 4.46 -20.42
C LYS A 38 -7.27 3.03 -19.87
N ASP A 39 -6.89 2.04 -20.70
CA ASP A 39 -6.74 0.66 -20.22
C ASP A 39 -5.52 0.52 -19.28
N TYR A 40 -4.39 1.12 -19.64
CA TYR A 40 -3.14 0.97 -18.90
C TYR A 40 -3.14 1.67 -17.54
N PHE A 41 -3.70 2.89 -17.44
CA PHE A 41 -3.65 3.70 -16.21
C PHE A 41 -4.87 3.56 -15.30
N ILE A 42 -6.06 3.21 -15.83
CA ILE A 42 -7.30 3.04 -15.04
C ILE A 42 -8.04 1.73 -15.29
N GLY A 43 -7.44 0.77 -16.04
CA GLY A 43 -8.03 -0.53 -16.31
C GLY A 43 -9.32 -0.49 -17.13
N GLY A 44 -9.51 0.53 -17.96
CA GLY A 44 -10.69 0.71 -18.80
C GLY A 44 -12.00 0.86 -18.02
N ARG A 45 -11.95 1.18 -16.72
CA ARG A 45 -13.12 1.28 -15.82
C ARG A 45 -13.92 -0.04 -15.72
N THR A 46 -13.21 -1.16 -15.59
CA THR A 46 -13.83 -2.49 -15.61
C THR A 46 -13.76 -3.23 -14.26
N LEU A 47 -13.27 -2.59 -13.18
CA LEU A 47 -13.07 -3.27 -11.91
C LEU A 47 -14.40 -3.64 -11.23
N GLY A 48 -14.54 -4.92 -10.89
CA GLY A 48 -15.61 -5.44 -10.04
C GLY A 48 -15.40 -5.08 -8.56
N GLY A 49 -16.47 -5.16 -7.77
CA GLY A 49 -16.46 -4.67 -6.38
C GLY A 49 -15.44 -5.35 -5.48
N PHE A 50 -15.24 -6.65 -5.59
CA PHE A 50 -14.26 -7.38 -4.76
C PHE A 50 -12.83 -6.96 -5.10
N VAL A 51 -12.45 -6.95 -6.38
CA VAL A 51 -11.09 -6.55 -6.80
C VAL A 51 -10.84 -5.09 -6.44
N LEU A 52 -11.83 -4.21 -6.63
CA LEU A 52 -11.73 -2.79 -6.24
C LEU A 52 -11.53 -2.63 -4.74
N ALA A 53 -12.26 -3.36 -3.90
CA ALA A 53 -12.10 -3.34 -2.45
C ALA A 53 -10.70 -3.77 -2.04
N MET A 54 -10.27 -4.92 -2.54
CA MET A 54 -9.00 -5.53 -2.16
C MET A 54 -7.78 -4.72 -2.66
N THR A 55 -7.82 -4.21 -3.90
CA THR A 55 -6.73 -3.33 -4.38
C THR A 55 -6.69 -2.01 -3.62
N THR A 56 -7.86 -1.45 -3.23
CA THR A 56 -7.89 -0.23 -2.41
C THR A 56 -7.31 -0.50 -1.02
N ALA A 57 -7.68 -1.59 -0.37
CA ALA A 57 -7.14 -1.99 0.93
C ALA A 57 -5.64 -2.28 0.87
N ALA A 58 -5.18 -3.01 -0.15
CA ALA A 58 -3.76 -3.34 -0.33
C ALA A 58 -2.90 -2.09 -0.55
N THR A 59 -3.35 -1.17 -1.40
CA THR A 59 -2.61 0.07 -1.69
C THR A 59 -2.59 1.02 -0.50
N TYR A 60 -3.65 1.02 0.30
CA TYR A 60 -3.70 1.81 1.52
C TYR A 60 -2.77 1.25 2.60
N SER A 61 -2.67 -0.07 2.69
CA SER A 61 -1.75 -0.77 3.59
C SER A 61 -0.35 -0.77 2.99
N SER A 62 0.59 -0.16 3.69
CA SER A 62 1.99 -0.03 3.26
C SER A 62 2.94 -0.73 4.24
N VAL A 63 4.23 -0.69 3.98
CA VAL A 63 5.23 -1.19 4.94
C VAL A 63 5.08 -0.55 6.32
N SER A 64 4.64 0.70 6.40
CA SER A 64 4.39 1.37 7.68
C SER A 64 3.26 0.72 8.48
N THR A 65 2.26 0.12 7.83
CA THR A 65 1.19 -0.63 8.50
C THR A 65 1.72 -1.89 9.19
N PHE A 66 2.75 -2.52 8.63
CA PHE A 66 3.29 -3.80 9.13
C PHE A 66 4.53 -3.65 10.01
N VAL A 67 5.25 -2.55 9.88
CA VAL A 67 6.53 -2.33 10.58
C VAL A 67 6.47 -1.09 11.45
N GLY A 68 6.31 0.09 10.85
CA GLY A 68 6.37 1.36 11.57
C GLY A 68 5.23 1.54 12.57
N GLY A 69 3.97 1.32 12.14
CA GLY A 69 2.80 1.46 13.00
C GLY A 69 2.82 0.56 14.22
N PRO A 70 3.02 -0.78 14.07
CA PRO A 70 3.19 -1.68 15.19
C PRO A 70 4.40 -1.34 16.07
N GLY A 71 5.52 -0.89 15.50
CA GLY A 71 6.67 -0.46 16.27
C GLY A 71 6.36 0.75 17.16
N VAL A 72 5.63 1.72 16.65
CA VAL A 72 5.14 2.87 17.43
C VAL A 72 4.13 2.41 18.50
N ALA A 73 3.24 1.48 18.17
CA ALA A 73 2.27 0.92 19.11
C ALA A 73 2.95 0.15 20.27
N TRP A 74 4.10 -0.47 20.04
CA TRP A 74 4.93 -1.08 21.07
C TRP A 74 5.46 -0.06 22.09
N VAL A 75 5.71 1.19 21.67
CA VAL A 75 6.17 2.28 22.54
C VAL A 75 5.00 3.00 23.22
N ILE A 76 3.98 3.37 22.44
CA ILE A 76 2.87 4.23 22.88
C ILE A 76 1.72 3.41 23.47
N GLY A 77 1.43 2.21 22.92
CA GLY A 77 0.28 1.41 23.37
C GLY A 77 -1.04 1.82 22.71
N TYR A 78 -2.11 1.85 23.50
CA TYR A 78 -3.48 2.13 23.04
C TYR A 78 -3.67 3.52 22.42
N GLY A 79 -2.87 4.49 22.80
CA GLY A 79 -2.90 5.80 22.15
C GLY A 79 -2.71 5.70 20.64
N TRP A 80 -1.81 4.82 20.19
CA TRP A 80 -1.60 4.58 18.76
C TRP A 80 -2.71 3.72 18.12
N LEU A 81 -3.29 2.77 18.86
CA LEU A 81 -4.45 1.99 18.40
C LEU A 81 -5.67 2.90 18.17
N TYR A 82 -5.94 3.84 19.08
CA TYR A 82 -7.02 4.82 18.88
C TYR A 82 -6.77 5.72 17.66
N MET A 83 -5.53 6.07 17.37
CA MET A 83 -5.20 6.76 16.12
C MET A 83 -5.51 5.89 14.91
N ALA A 84 -5.18 4.60 14.95
CA ALA A 84 -5.42 3.69 13.83
C ALA A 84 -6.92 3.51 13.50
N ILE A 85 -7.85 3.76 14.43
CA ILE A 85 -9.30 3.66 14.22
C ILE A 85 -9.78 4.58 13.09
N VAL A 86 -9.17 5.75 12.89
CA VAL A 86 -9.56 6.66 11.80
C VAL A 86 -9.43 6.00 10.42
N GLN A 87 -8.52 5.07 10.26
CA GLN A 87 -8.28 4.38 8.99
C GLN A 87 -9.42 3.43 8.62
N VAL A 88 -10.22 2.99 9.58
CA VAL A 88 -11.37 2.10 9.34
C VAL A 88 -12.39 2.73 8.40
N VAL A 89 -12.68 4.02 8.59
CA VAL A 89 -13.69 4.74 7.79
C VAL A 89 -13.15 5.32 6.50
N VAL A 90 -11.82 5.34 6.30
CA VAL A 90 -11.19 6.02 5.16
C VAL A 90 -11.65 5.44 3.83
N ILE A 91 -11.71 4.12 3.65
CA ILE A 91 -12.14 3.52 2.38
C ILE A 91 -13.60 3.86 2.08
N PHE A 92 -14.45 3.86 3.10
CA PHE A 92 -15.83 4.29 2.94
C PHE A 92 -15.90 5.73 2.40
N LEU A 93 -15.12 6.63 2.97
CA LEU A 93 -15.06 8.04 2.54
C LEU A 93 -14.42 8.17 1.15
N VAL A 94 -13.30 7.48 0.90
CA VAL A 94 -12.58 7.51 -0.39
C VAL A 94 -13.47 7.04 -1.54
N LEU A 95 -14.14 5.92 -1.42
CA LEU A 95 -14.96 5.35 -2.48
C LEU A 95 -16.37 5.93 -2.50
N GLY A 96 -17.00 6.05 -1.33
CA GLY A 96 -18.43 6.36 -1.22
C GLY A 96 -18.76 7.83 -1.30
N VAL A 97 -18.00 8.68 -0.61
CA VAL A 97 -18.29 10.11 -0.55
C VAL A 97 -17.54 10.86 -1.64
N PHE A 98 -16.21 10.78 -1.59
CA PHE A 98 -15.34 11.51 -2.50
C PHE A 98 -15.24 10.84 -3.88
N GLY A 99 -14.93 9.54 -3.90
CA GLY A 99 -14.73 8.78 -5.12
C GLY A 99 -15.96 8.74 -6.02
N LYS A 100 -17.17 8.63 -5.47
CA LYS A 100 -18.42 8.69 -6.26
C LYS A 100 -18.57 10.01 -7.00
N LYS A 101 -18.33 11.13 -6.33
CA LYS A 101 -18.44 12.47 -6.95
C LYS A 101 -17.38 12.67 -8.03
N ILE A 102 -16.12 12.35 -7.71
CA ILE A 102 -15.00 12.44 -8.66
C ILE A 102 -15.23 11.52 -9.86
N ALA A 103 -15.76 10.31 -9.65
CA ALA A 103 -16.01 9.40 -10.76
C ALA A 103 -17.10 9.87 -11.72
N LEU A 104 -18.14 10.56 -11.24
CA LEU A 104 -19.15 11.17 -12.10
C LEU A 104 -18.51 12.25 -12.99
N ILE A 105 -17.75 13.17 -12.39
CA ILE A 105 -17.02 14.22 -13.12
C ILE A 105 -16.02 13.59 -14.09
N ALA A 106 -15.23 12.61 -13.64
CA ALA A 106 -14.22 11.95 -14.46
C ALA A 106 -14.81 11.19 -15.66
N ARG A 107 -16.05 10.71 -15.55
CA ARG A 107 -16.77 10.09 -16.69
C ARG A 107 -17.30 11.10 -17.67
N GLU A 108 -17.75 12.25 -17.19
CA GLU A 108 -18.26 13.34 -18.01
C GLU A 108 -17.15 13.96 -18.87
N ILE A 109 -15.98 14.22 -18.28
CA ILE A 109 -14.84 14.84 -18.98
C ILE A 109 -13.85 13.80 -19.55
N ASP A 110 -14.17 12.53 -19.45
CA ASP A 110 -13.32 11.37 -19.83
C ASP A 110 -11.91 11.39 -19.19
N ALA A 111 -11.80 11.85 -17.93
CA ALA A 111 -10.55 11.95 -17.21
C ALA A 111 -9.95 10.56 -16.91
N VAL A 112 -8.64 10.46 -17.03
CA VAL A 112 -7.83 9.29 -16.72
C VAL A 112 -7.02 9.50 -15.43
N THR A 113 -6.72 10.76 -15.10
CA THR A 113 -5.92 11.15 -13.94
C THR A 113 -6.63 12.16 -13.06
N VAL A 114 -6.13 12.34 -11.84
CA VAL A 114 -6.56 13.42 -10.93
C VAL A 114 -6.27 14.79 -11.55
N ILE A 115 -5.18 14.90 -12.29
CA ILE A 115 -4.73 16.15 -12.90
C ILE A 115 -5.67 16.57 -14.02
N ASP A 116 -6.25 15.63 -14.79
CA ASP A 116 -7.32 15.94 -15.75
C ASP A 116 -8.49 16.65 -15.05
N VAL A 117 -8.89 16.17 -13.88
CA VAL A 117 -9.97 16.77 -13.08
C VAL A 117 -9.59 18.17 -12.59
N LEU A 118 -8.36 18.35 -12.10
CA LEU A 118 -7.86 19.66 -11.67
C LEU A 118 -7.81 20.65 -12.84
N ARG A 119 -7.33 20.21 -14.00
CA ARG A 119 -7.27 21.03 -15.22
C ARG A 119 -8.64 21.46 -15.68
N ALA A 120 -9.60 20.54 -15.71
CA ALA A 120 -10.98 20.85 -16.08
C ALA A 120 -11.66 21.81 -15.08
N ARG A 121 -11.33 21.69 -13.79
CA ARG A 121 -11.94 22.53 -12.73
C ARG A 121 -11.39 23.95 -12.69
N TYR A 122 -10.08 24.11 -12.85
CA TYR A 122 -9.39 25.40 -12.68
C TYR A 122 -8.98 26.06 -13.99
N HIS A 123 -9.12 25.39 -15.12
CA HIS A 123 -8.73 25.88 -16.45
C HIS A 123 -7.30 26.43 -16.49
N SER A 124 -6.38 25.85 -15.71
CA SER A 124 -5.01 26.30 -15.56
C SER A 124 -4.02 25.17 -15.83
N ASP A 125 -3.27 25.29 -16.92
CA ASP A 125 -2.20 24.34 -17.25
C ASP A 125 -1.00 24.48 -16.32
N PHE A 126 -0.73 25.70 -15.82
CA PHE A 126 0.33 25.91 -14.84
C PHE A 126 0.05 25.11 -13.56
N LEU A 127 -1.17 25.22 -13.01
CA LEU A 127 -1.56 24.47 -11.83
C LEU A 127 -1.49 22.95 -12.06
N ALA A 128 -1.97 22.48 -13.20
CA ALA A 128 -1.96 21.07 -13.57
C ALA A 128 -0.53 20.52 -13.68
N ASN A 129 0.36 21.22 -14.37
CA ASN A 129 1.76 20.80 -14.52
C ASN A 129 2.52 20.86 -13.20
N MET A 130 2.30 21.88 -12.37
CA MET A 130 2.88 21.97 -11.04
C MET A 130 2.42 20.79 -10.15
N ALA A 131 1.13 20.48 -10.17
CA ALA A 131 0.59 19.33 -9.46
C ALA A 131 1.22 18.00 -9.94
N ALA A 132 1.43 17.83 -11.26
CA ALA A 132 2.11 16.67 -11.82
C ALA A 132 3.55 16.51 -11.26
N VAL A 133 4.33 17.59 -11.27
CA VAL A 133 5.71 17.58 -10.76
C VAL A 133 5.73 17.24 -9.26
N VAL A 134 4.85 17.84 -8.48
CA VAL A 134 4.72 17.57 -7.03
C VAL A 134 4.36 16.11 -6.79
N ILE A 135 3.36 15.56 -7.50
CA ILE A 135 2.98 14.14 -7.37
C ILE A 135 4.18 13.24 -7.67
N VAL A 136 4.87 13.44 -8.78
CA VAL A 136 6.02 12.61 -9.15
C VAL A 136 7.11 12.68 -8.10
N ALA A 137 7.51 13.88 -7.65
CA ALA A 137 8.58 14.06 -6.69
C ALA A 137 8.27 13.37 -5.34
N PHE A 138 7.08 13.60 -4.78
CA PHE A 138 6.70 13.00 -3.50
C PHE A 138 6.42 11.50 -3.59
N PHE A 139 5.90 11.01 -4.72
CA PHE A 139 5.71 9.57 -4.92
C PHE A 139 7.03 8.84 -5.09
N CYS A 140 8.02 9.41 -5.77
CA CYS A 140 9.37 8.85 -5.80
C CYS A 140 9.96 8.74 -4.39
N ALA A 141 9.86 9.80 -3.57
CA ALA A 141 10.33 9.76 -2.19
C ALA A 141 9.60 8.68 -1.37
N THR A 142 8.28 8.53 -1.56
CA THR A 142 7.49 7.50 -0.89
C THR A 142 7.89 6.09 -1.34
N MET A 143 8.13 5.87 -2.64
CA MET A 143 8.60 4.58 -3.16
C MET A 143 9.94 4.17 -2.55
N VAL A 144 10.88 5.10 -2.44
CA VAL A 144 12.16 4.86 -1.76
C VAL A 144 11.95 4.41 -0.31
N ALA A 145 11.07 5.09 0.44
CA ALA A 145 10.77 4.71 1.83
C ALA A 145 10.17 3.31 1.94
N GLN A 146 9.30 2.92 0.99
CA GLN A 146 8.73 1.57 0.93
C GLN A 146 9.79 0.51 0.68
N PHE A 147 10.67 0.73 -0.28
CA PHE A 147 11.77 -0.20 -0.59
C PHE A 147 12.75 -0.34 0.56
N VAL A 148 13.15 0.76 1.21
CA VAL A 148 14.03 0.74 2.38
C VAL A 148 13.43 -0.09 3.50
N GLY A 149 12.15 0.12 3.83
CA GLY A 149 11.48 -0.62 4.89
C GLY A 149 11.36 -2.12 4.60
N ALA A 150 10.99 -2.49 3.36
CA ALA A 150 10.89 -3.88 2.95
C ALA A 150 12.24 -4.60 2.93
N ALA A 151 13.29 -3.94 2.42
CA ALA A 151 14.62 -4.54 2.33
C ALA A 151 15.24 -4.73 3.72
N LYS A 152 15.05 -3.80 4.66
CA LYS A 152 15.49 -3.98 6.07
C LYS A 152 14.76 -5.13 6.75
N LEU A 153 13.45 -5.24 6.56
CA LEU A 153 12.69 -6.36 7.11
C LEU A 153 13.15 -7.69 6.52
N PHE A 154 13.36 -7.74 5.21
CA PHE A 154 13.87 -8.91 4.52
C PHE A 154 15.24 -9.35 5.08
N GLU A 155 16.19 -8.43 5.20
CA GLU A 155 17.51 -8.67 5.78
C GLU A 155 17.39 -9.23 7.21
N ALA A 156 16.59 -8.60 8.05
CA ALA A 156 16.43 -9.01 9.46
C ALA A 156 15.83 -10.40 9.63
N VAL A 157 14.89 -10.81 8.76
CA VAL A 157 14.19 -12.10 8.89
C VAL A 157 14.90 -13.23 8.14
N THR A 158 15.50 -12.93 6.99
CA THR A 158 16.11 -13.98 6.14
C THR A 158 17.61 -14.13 6.34
N GLY A 159 18.29 -13.09 6.83
CA GLY A 159 19.75 -13.03 6.93
C GLY A 159 20.48 -12.78 5.60
N PHE A 160 19.74 -12.57 4.48
CA PHE A 160 20.33 -12.10 3.23
C PHE A 160 20.61 -10.60 3.29
N SER A 161 21.50 -10.12 2.41
CA SER A 161 21.88 -8.71 2.43
C SER A 161 20.69 -7.80 2.05
N TYR A 162 20.69 -6.60 2.60
CA TYR A 162 19.77 -5.51 2.26
C TYR A 162 19.66 -5.30 0.74
N LEU A 163 20.81 -5.29 0.05
CA LEU A 163 20.86 -5.07 -1.40
C LEU A 163 20.17 -6.19 -2.18
N THR A 164 20.27 -7.44 -1.73
CA THR A 164 19.57 -8.58 -2.33
C THR A 164 18.04 -8.39 -2.26
N GLY A 165 17.53 -8.00 -1.10
CA GLY A 165 16.10 -7.71 -0.93
C GLY A 165 15.66 -6.54 -1.81
N LEU A 166 16.40 -5.43 -1.80
CA LEU A 166 16.11 -4.24 -2.57
C LEU A 166 16.02 -4.53 -4.08
N THR A 167 17.04 -5.19 -4.63
CA THR A 167 17.09 -5.50 -6.07
C THR A 167 16.01 -6.50 -6.49
N MET A 168 15.78 -7.53 -5.68
CA MET A 168 14.75 -8.53 -5.95
C MET A 168 13.35 -7.91 -5.99
N PHE A 169 12.98 -7.13 -4.98
CA PHE A 169 11.65 -6.50 -4.93
C PHE A 169 11.51 -5.42 -5.99
N GLY A 170 12.53 -4.58 -6.18
CA GLY A 170 12.52 -3.51 -7.16
C GLY A 170 12.30 -4.05 -8.58
N LEU A 171 13.11 -5.02 -9.00
CA LEU A 171 12.98 -5.61 -10.34
C LEU A 171 11.61 -6.25 -10.56
N ILE A 172 11.12 -7.02 -9.59
CA ILE A 172 9.83 -7.71 -9.72
C ILE A 172 8.68 -6.70 -9.81
N VAL A 173 8.67 -5.66 -8.96
CA VAL A 173 7.62 -4.62 -9.00
C VAL A 173 7.62 -3.92 -10.36
N VAL A 174 8.78 -3.52 -10.86
CA VAL A 174 8.88 -2.83 -12.16
C VAL A 174 8.38 -3.75 -13.28
N ILE A 175 8.83 -5.00 -13.31
CA ILE A 175 8.46 -5.95 -14.36
C ILE A 175 6.94 -6.19 -14.39
N TYR A 176 6.35 -6.60 -13.26
CA TYR A 176 4.93 -6.95 -13.29
C TYR A 176 4.02 -5.74 -13.48
N THR A 177 4.40 -4.57 -12.94
CA THR A 177 3.64 -3.32 -13.12
C THR A 177 3.66 -2.88 -14.57
N THR A 178 4.85 -2.90 -15.20
CA THR A 178 5.01 -2.53 -16.60
C THR A 178 4.21 -3.47 -17.51
N ILE A 179 4.26 -4.77 -17.25
CA ILE A 179 3.54 -5.79 -18.03
C ILE A 179 2.03 -5.69 -17.82
N GLY A 180 1.59 -5.69 -16.57
CA GLY A 180 0.18 -5.78 -16.19
C GLY A 180 -0.63 -4.49 -16.40
N GLY A 181 0.00 -3.32 -16.21
CA GLY A 181 -0.71 -2.06 -16.09
C GLY A 181 -1.67 -2.06 -14.90
N PHE A 182 -2.60 -1.10 -14.85
CA PHE A 182 -3.50 -0.95 -13.69
C PHE A 182 -4.38 -2.18 -13.42
N LYS A 183 -4.90 -2.82 -14.48
CA LYS A 183 -5.75 -4.01 -14.30
C LYS A 183 -4.97 -5.19 -13.74
N GLY A 184 -3.74 -5.40 -14.22
CA GLY A 184 -2.83 -6.40 -13.67
C GLY A 184 -2.49 -6.12 -12.21
N VAL A 185 -2.10 -4.88 -11.92
CA VAL A 185 -1.83 -4.42 -10.54
C VAL A 185 -3.05 -4.61 -9.63
N ALA A 186 -4.26 -4.24 -10.06
CA ALA A 186 -5.45 -4.37 -9.22
C ALA A 186 -5.77 -5.82 -8.84
N VAL A 187 -5.55 -6.78 -9.72
CA VAL A 187 -5.75 -8.20 -9.42
C VAL A 187 -4.62 -8.76 -8.56
N THR A 188 -3.37 -8.41 -8.83
CA THR A 188 -2.24 -8.82 -7.97
C THR A 188 -2.35 -8.20 -6.58
N ASP A 189 -2.82 -6.95 -6.46
CA ASP A 189 -3.11 -6.31 -5.18
C ASP A 189 -4.18 -7.08 -4.38
N ALA A 190 -5.18 -7.65 -5.04
CA ALA A 190 -6.16 -8.48 -4.35
C ALA A 190 -5.51 -9.73 -3.73
N CYS A 191 -4.56 -10.36 -4.43
CA CYS A 191 -3.76 -11.45 -3.87
C CYS A 191 -2.87 -10.96 -2.73
N CYS A 192 -2.27 -9.78 -2.86
CA CYS A 192 -1.48 -9.14 -1.81
C CYS A 192 -2.32 -8.90 -0.55
N ALA A 193 -3.55 -8.36 -0.67
CA ALA A 193 -4.43 -8.13 0.48
C ALA A 193 -4.78 -9.42 1.20
N ILE A 194 -5.04 -10.51 0.48
CA ILE A 194 -5.29 -11.83 1.07
C ILE A 194 -4.06 -12.31 1.84
N ALA A 195 -2.88 -12.21 1.22
CA ALA A 195 -1.62 -12.60 1.86
C ALA A 195 -1.32 -11.78 3.13
N MET A 196 -1.62 -10.48 3.11
CA MET A 196 -1.50 -9.59 4.27
C MET A 196 -2.41 -10.05 5.43
N ILE A 197 -3.69 -10.34 5.14
CA ILE A 197 -4.65 -10.79 6.17
C ILE A 197 -4.20 -12.11 6.78
N VAL A 198 -3.85 -13.09 5.94
CA VAL A 198 -3.38 -14.41 6.39
C VAL A 198 -2.10 -14.27 7.22
N GLY A 199 -1.14 -13.44 6.76
CA GLY A 199 0.09 -13.17 7.51
C GLY A 199 -0.17 -12.56 8.88
N LEU A 200 -1.07 -11.59 8.99
CA LEU A 200 -1.46 -10.99 10.28
C LEU A 200 -2.11 -12.00 11.22
N CYS A 201 -3.00 -12.88 10.72
CA CYS A 201 -3.61 -13.91 11.53
C CYS A 201 -2.58 -14.91 12.09
N ILE A 202 -1.65 -15.36 11.24
CA ILE A 202 -0.57 -16.28 11.65
C ILE A 202 0.35 -15.59 12.66
N LEU A 203 0.73 -14.34 12.43
CA LEU A 203 1.60 -13.56 13.32
C LEU A 203 0.94 -13.36 14.68
N MET A 204 -0.33 -12.99 14.71
CA MET A 204 -1.11 -12.84 15.94
C MET A 204 -1.10 -14.16 16.75
N GLY A 205 -1.42 -15.29 16.09
CA GLY A 205 -1.41 -16.61 16.72
C GLY A 205 -0.03 -16.98 17.27
N GLY A 206 1.03 -16.76 16.50
CA GLY A 206 2.41 -17.04 16.91
C GLY A 206 2.84 -16.20 18.11
N MET A 207 2.51 -14.89 18.10
CA MET A 207 2.83 -14.02 19.23
C MET A 207 2.05 -14.37 20.50
N MET A 208 0.76 -14.72 20.36
CA MET A 208 -0.02 -15.21 21.50
C MET A 208 0.59 -16.47 22.11
N HIS A 209 1.03 -17.41 21.26
CA HIS A 209 1.69 -18.63 21.73
C HIS A 209 3.02 -18.33 22.42
N ALA A 210 3.90 -17.54 21.79
CA ALA A 210 5.20 -17.17 22.33
C ALA A 210 5.12 -16.39 23.65
N GLY A 211 4.13 -15.50 23.79
CA GLY A 211 3.88 -14.74 25.02
C GLY A 211 3.20 -15.53 26.15
N GLY A 212 2.83 -16.79 25.91
CA GLY A 212 2.16 -17.65 26.90
C GLY A 212 0.65 -17.35 27.05
N GLY A 213 0.04 -16.78 26.02
CA GLY A 213 -1.38 -16.48 25.93
C GLY A 213 -1.74 -15.03 26.28
N PHE A 214 -2.95 -14.65 25.84
CA PHE A 214 -3.45 -13.28 25.99
C PHE A 214 -3.41 -12.76 27.42
N ASN A 215 -3.89 -13.56 28.38
CA ASN A 215 -3.97 -13.14 29.77
C ASN A 215 -2.58 -12.86 30.37
N LYS A 216 -1.57 -13.66 30.05
CA LYS A 216 -0.21 -13.44 30.52
C LYS A 216 0.42 -12.18 29.96
N ILE A 217 0.25 -11.97 28.67
CA ILE A 217 0.72 -10.74 27.98
C ILE A 217 0.06 -9.50 28.59
N MET A 218 -1.27 -9.51 28.73
CA MET A 218 -2.01 -8.37 29.26
C MET A 218 -1.74 -8.11 30.73
N SER A 219 -1.55 -9.16 31.54
CA SER A 219 -1.14 -9.02 32.94
C SER A 219 0.25 -8.38 33.06
N TYR A 220 1.20 -8.77 32.19
CA TYR A 220 2.51 -8.11 32.12
C TYR A 220 2.39 -6.63 31.77
N ILE A 221 1.64 -6.30 30.70
CA ILE A 221 1.49 -4.92 30.26
C ILE A 221 0.79 -4.07 31.34
N SER A 222 -0.29 -4.58 31.94
CA SER A 222 -1.04 -3.85 32.98
C SER A 222 -0.22 -3.61 34.24
N THR A 223 0.71 -4.49 34.59
CA THR A 223 1.54 -4.39 35.79
C THR A 223 2.78 -3.53 35.54
N GLN A 224 3.48 -3.73 34.43
CA GLN A 224 4.77 -3.09 34.16
C GLN A 224 4.65 -1.80 33.31
N HIS A 225 3.60 -1.69 32.49
CA HIS A 225 3.39 -0.60 31.56
C HIS A 225 1.92 -0.13 31.55
N PRO A 226 1.31 0.22 32.70
CA PRO A 226 -0.10 0.58 32.78
C PRO A 226 -0.45 1.81 31.93
N ASP A 227 0.50 2.70 31.70
CA ASP A 227 0.40 3.85 30.83
C ASP A 227 0.05 3.50 29.38
N MET A 228 0.48 2.34 28.90
CA MET A 228 0.18 1.87 27.54
C MET A 228 -1.29 1.52 27.32
N LEU A 229 -2.05 1.25 28.37
CA LEU A 229 -3.48 0.91 28.31
C LEU A 229 -4.38 2.15 28.38
N GLU A 230 -3.82 3.32 28.61
CA GLU A 230 -4.56 4.59 28.66
C GLU A 230 -4.68 5.21 27.25
N PRO A 231 -5.77 5.93 26.92
CA PRO A 231 -6.03 6.46 25.58
C PRO A 231 -4.93 7.34 25.01
N LEU A 232 -4.29 8.17 25.83
CA LEU A 232 -3.19 9.06 25.41
C LEU A 232 -1.85 8.65 26.02
N SER A 233 -1.76 7.43 26.57
CA SER A 233 -0.52 6.84 27.11
C SER A 233 0.18 7.77 28.11
N ARG A 234 -0.57 8.37 29.02
CA ARG A 234 -0.09 9.36 30.04
C ARG A 234 0.73 10.50 29.44
N GLY A 235 0.31 11.03 28.29
CA GLY A 235 0.96 12.17 27.66
C GLY A 235 2.10 11.82 26.69
N LYS A 236 2.42 10.55 26.50
CA LYS A 236 3.33 10.12 25.43
C LYS A 236 2.79 10.45 24.04
N MET A 237 1.48 10.59 23.91
CA MET A 237 0.78 11.04 22.72
C MET A 237 0.03 12.34 22.99
N PRO A 238 0.65 13.53 22.77
CA PRO A 238 -0.02 14.81 22.95
C PRO A 238 -1.26 14.93 22.05
N ILE A 239 -2.31 15.61 22.54
CA ILE A 239 -3.56 15.80 21.79
C ILE A 239 -3.32 16.45 20.43
N SER A 240 -2.38 17.38 20.32
CA SER A 240 -2.01 18.04 19.06
C SER A 240 -1.47 17.03 18.04
N LEU A 241 -0.60 16.10 18.46
CA LEU A 241 -0.09 15.02 17.61
C LEU A 241 -1.22 14.08 17.21
N TYR A 242 -2.08 13.70 18.16
CA TYR A 242 -3.22 12.83 17.92
C TYR A 242 -4.16 13.42 16.84
N ILE A 243 -4.58 14.69 17.01
CA ILE A 243 -5.45 15.36 16.04
C ILE A 243 -4.76 15.52 14.68
N SER A 244 -3.47 15.92 14.64
CA SER A 244 -2.75 16.07 13.39
C SER A 244 -2.61 14.74 12.61
N GLN A 245 -2.38 13.63 13.31
CA GLN A 245 -2.35 12.29 12.70
C GLN A 245 -3.74 11.88 12.18
N TRP A 246 -4.82 12.18 12.92
CA TRP A 246 -6.18 11.94 12.46
C TRP A 246 -6.51 12.71 11.18
N LEU A 247 -6.13 13.99 11.11
CA LEU A 247 -6.32 14.80 9.93
C LEU A 247 -5.48 14.29 8.75
N LEU A 248 -4.21 14.00 9.00
CA LEU A 248 -3.28 13.52 7.96
C LEU A 248 -3.73 12.17 7.38
N VAL A 249 -3.98 11.19 8.23
CA VAL A 249 -4.28 9.82 7.79
C VAL A 249 -5.74 9.65 7.42
N GLY A 250 -6.66 10.38 8.05
CA GLY A 250 -8.10 10.29 7.80
C GLY A 250 -8.56 11.15 6.62
N ILE A 251 -8.16 12.43 6.56
CA ILE A 251 -8.69 13.39 5.60
C ILE A 251 -7.78 13.52 4.39
N CYS A 252 -6.46 13.74 4.58
CA CYS A 252 -5.56 13.98 3.44
C CYS A 252 -5.44 12.78 2.51
N THR A 253 -5.62 11.56 3.01
CA THR A 253 -5.59 10.34 2.19
C THR A 253 -6.78 10.20 1.24
N LEU A 254 -7.87 10.95 1.42
CA LEU A 254 -9.03 10.94 0.51
C LEU A 254 -8.66 11.40 -0.90
N SER A 255 -7.74 12.35 -1.01
CA SER A 255 -7.37 13.00 -2.27
C SER A 255 -6.08 12.45 -2.88
N LEU A 256 -5.47 11.42 -2.30
CA LEU A 256 -4.26 10.82 -2.87
C LEU A 256 -4.53 10.28 -4.28
N PRO A 257 -3.69 10.60 -5.27
CA PRO A 257 -3.90 10.23 -6.67
C PRO A 257 -4.18 8.73 -6.88
N GLN A 258 -3.44 7.85 -6.23
CA GLN A 258 -3.66 6.41 -6.30
C GLN A 258 -5.02 5.96 -5.73
N SER A 259 -5.57 6.68 -4.74
CA SER A 259 -6.92 6.44 -4.21
C SER A 259 -8.01 6.91 -5.17
N VAL A 260 -7.81 8.10 -5.78
CA VAL A 260 -8.75 8.66 -6.77
C VAL A 260 -8.81 7.78 -8.01
N VAL A 261 -7.68 7.30 -8.51
CA VAL A 261 -7.63 6.37 -9.67
C VAL A 261 -8.51 5.14 -9.43
N ARG A 262 -8.51 4.58 -8.22
CA ARG A 262 -9.42 3.49 -7.86
C ARG A 262 -10.87 3.92 -7.81
N GLY A 263 -11.13 5.11 -7.27
CA GLY A 263 -12.45 5.71 -7.25
C GLY A 263 -13.08 5.94 -8.63
N ILE A 264 -12.28 6.09 -9.70
CA ILE A 264 -12.77 6.27 -11.08
C ILE A 264 -12.75 4.99 -11.92
N SER A 265 -12.17 3.89 -11.42
CA SER A 265 -11.91 2.66 -12.19
C SER A 265 -13.03 1.61 -12.07
N TYR A 266 -14.06 1.83 -11.26
CA TYR A 266 -15.12 0.87 -11.05
C TYR A 266 -16.01 0.67 -12.29
N LYS A 267 -16.53 -0.55 -12.43
CA LYS A 267 -17.41 -0.97 -13.53
C LYS A 267 -18.79 -0.29 -13.46
N ASP A 268 -19.45 -0.40 -12.32
CA ASP A 268 -20.81 0.07 -12.09
C ASP A 268 -21.03 0.47 -10.62
N THR A 269 -22.17 1.09 -10.33
CA THR A 269 -22.51 1.57 -8.97
C THR A 269 -22.59 0.43 -7.95
N LYS A 270 -23.01 -0.76 -8.36
CA LYS A 270 -23.06 -1.94 -7.48
C LYS A 270 -21.66 -2.39 -7.08
N ALA A 271 -20.70 -2.38 -8.04
CA ALA A 271 -19.30 -2.66 -7.75
C ALA A 271 -18.71 -1.65 -6.77
N LEU A 272 -19.01 -0.37 -6.94
CA LEU A 272 -18.56 0.68 -6.01
C LEU A 272 -19.13 0.45 -4.60
N HIS A 273 -20.43 0.19 -4.48
CA HIS A 273 -21.10 -0.06 -3.18
C HIS A 273 -20.51 -1.26 -2.45
N ASN A 274 -20.34 -2.38 -3.16
CA ASN A 274 -19.71 -3.56 -2.60
C ASN A 274 -18.28 -3.31 -2.18
N ALA A 275 -17.53 -2.53 -2.97
CA ALA A 275 -16.15 -2.16 -2.64
C ALA A 275 -16.05 -1.30 -1.38
N MET A 276 -16.99 -0.40 -1.16
CA MET A 276 -17.05 0.40 0.07
C MET A 276 -17.19 -0.49 1.32
N ILE A 277 -18.13 -1.44 1.29
CA ILE A 277 -18.41 -2.30 2.44
C ILE A 277 -17.24 -3.25 2.68
N ILE A 278 -16.85 -4.02 1.67
CA ILE A 278 -15.77 -5.01 1.79
C ILE A 278 -14.46 -4.33 2.16
N GLY A 279 -14.12 -3.24 1.47
CA GLY A 279 -12.87 -2.51 1.69
C GLY A 279 -12.78 -1.92 3.10
N THR A 280 -13.86 -1.38 3.63
CA THR A 280 -13.92 -0.84 5.01
C THR A 280 -13.65 -1.93 6.05
N VAL A 281 -14.28 -3.10 5.89
CA VAL A 281 -14.06 -4.24 6.81
C VAL A 281 -12.62 -4.74 6.69
N VAL A 282 -12.12 -4.90 5.47
CA VAL A 282 -10.77 -5.43 5.22
C VAL A 282 -9.69 -4.50 5.77
N ILE A 283 -9.72 -3.19 5.42
CA ILE A 283 -8.68 -2.26 5.91
C ILE A 283 -8.78 -2.06 7.42
N GLY A 284 -10.01 -2.01 7.94
CA GLY A 284 -10.24 -1.92 9.38
C GLY A 284 -9.62 -3.09 10.11
N ALA A 285 -9.90 -4.32 9.70
CA ALA A 285 -9.30 -5.51 10.27
C ALA A 285 -7.77 -5.50 10.16
N MET A 286 -7.21 -5.22 8.97
CA MET A 286 -5.77 -5.20 8.75
C MET A 286 -5.06 -4.18 9.62
N THR A 287 -5.55 -2.95 9.68
CA THR A 287 -4.88 -1.85 10.41
C THR A 287 -4.98 -2.05 11.92
N LEU A 288 -6.16 -2.43 12.41
CA LEU A 288 -6.37 -2.64 13.84
C LEU A 288 -5.60 -3.85 14.34
N VAL A 289 -5.64 -4.97 13.61
CA VAL A 289 -4.89 -6.18 13.99
C VAL A 289 -3.37 -5.92 13.94
N ALA A 290 -2.86 -5.28 12.89
CA ALA A 290 -1.44 -4.94 12.78
C ALA A 290 -0.99 -4.05 13.95
N THR A 291 -1.76 -3.01 14.28
CA THR A 291 -1.46 -2.11 15.40
C THR A 291 -1.54 -2.83 16.74
N TRP A 292 -2.55 -3.69 16.91
CA TRP A 292 -2.72 -4.52 18.11
C TRP A 292 -1.56 -5.49 18.32
N ILE A 293 -1.06 -6.10 17.25
CA ILE A 293 0.16 -6.95 17.28
C ILE A 293 1.33 -6.15 17.87
N GLY A 294 1.48 -4.88 17.52
CA GLY A 294 2.48 -4.00 18.10
C GLY A 294 2.36 -3.85 19.62
N VAL A 295 1.14 -3.67 20.13
CA VAL A 295 0.89 -3.61 21.59
C VAL A 295 1.23 -4.93 22.27
N ILE A 296 0.77 -6.05 21.71
CA ILE A 296 1.01 -7.40 22.26
C ILE A 296 2.49 -7.76 22.28
N SER A 297 3.24 -7.33 21.27
CA SER A 297 4.67 -7.61 21.18
C SER A 297 5.47 -7.05 22.36
N LYS A 298 4.91 -6.10 23.16
CA LYS A 298 5.49 -5.63 24.41
C LYS A 298 5.59 -6.72 25.48
N GLY A 299 4.66 -7.66 25.48
CA GLY A 299 4.72 -8.81 26.41
C GLY A 299 5.75 -9.88 26.02
N ILE A 300 6.33 -9.77 24.81
CA ILE A 300 7.38 -10.67 24.29
C ILE A 300 8.73 -9.97 24.34
N LEU A 301 8.79 -8.75 23.81
CA LEU A 301 9.95 -7.88 23.79
C LEU A 301 9.90 -6.96 25.03
N THR A 302 10.32 -7.47 26.18
CA THR A 302 10.18 -6.80 27.49
C THR A 302 11.28 -5.78 27.79
N GLY A 303 12.35 -5.75 26.99
CA GLY A 303 13.49 -4.84 27.16
C GLY A 303 13.20 -3.39 26.80
N PRO A 304 14.13 -2.47 27.09
CA PRO A 304 14.06 -1.09 26.59
C PRO A 304 14.34 -1.05 25.08
N ILE A 305 13.91 0.02 24.40
CA ILE A 305 14.10 0.18 22.94
C ILE A 305 15.57 0.12 22.51
N THR A 306 16.47 0.53 23.40
CA THR A 306 17.93 0.45 23.19
C THR A 306 18.45 -0.97 22.99
N ALA A 307 17.80 -1.96 23.60
CA ALA A 307 18.12 -3.38 23.41
C ALA A 307 17.76 -3.87 22.00
N TYR A 308 16.93 -3.13 21.26
CA TYR A 308 16.42 -3.45 19.93
C TYR A 308 16.94 -2.49 18.85
N GLY A 309 18.14 -1.92 19.05
CA GLY A 309 18.80 -1.05 18.07
C GLY A 309 18.24 0.38 18.01
N ASN A 310 17.57 0.84 19.07
CA ASN A 310 17.07 2.19 19.27
C ASN A 310 16.17 2.72 18.12
N SER A 311 15.47 1.80 17.43
CA SER A 311 14.53 2.12 16.36
C SER A 311 13.24 1.33 16.51
N VAL A 312 12.10 2.00 16.38
CA VAL A 312 10.78 1.38 16.39
C VAL A 312 10.59 0.41 15.21
N ASP A 313 11.27 0.65 14.09
CA ASP A 313 11.19 -0.20 12.90
C ASP A 313 11.83 -1.59 13.11
N ASN A 314 12.68 -1.75 14.11
CA ASN A 314 13.30 -3.04 14.43
C ASN A 314 12.38 -3.94 15.26
N ILE A 315 11.35 -3.39 15.91
CA ILE A 315 10.48 -4.11 16.84
C ILE A 315 9.78 -5.29 16.14
N MET A 316 9.14 -5.03 15.00
CA MET A 316 8.41 -6.09 14.29
C MET A 316 9.29 -7.17 13.69
N PRO A 317 10.41 -6.87 13.01
CA PRO A 317 11.34 -7.89 12.56
C PRO A 317 11.83 -8.81 13.71
N ILE A 318 12.21 -8.22 14.84
CA ILE A 318 12.69 -8.97 16.00
C ILE A 318 11.56 -9.80 16.62
N ALA A 319 10.36 -9.24 16.77
CA ALA A 319 9.20 -9.96 17.29
C ALA A 319 8.82 -11.16 16.42
N ILE A 320 8.88 -11.04 15.10
CA ILE A 320 8.63 -12.13 14.16
C ILE A 320 9.64 -13.27 14.39
N VAL A 321 10.93 -12.94 14.44
CA VAL A 321 12.00 -13.93 14.59
C VAL A 321 11.95 -14.63 15.96
N GLN A 322 11.58 -13.91 17.02
CA GLN A 322 11.49 -14.48 18.37
C GLN A 322 10.21 -15.28 18.61
N SER A 323 9.12 -14.96 17.89
CA SER A 323 7.82 -15.59 18.12
C SER A 323 7.54 -16.81 17.24
N LEU A 324 8.31 -17.01 16.17
CA LEU A 324 7.98 -17.96 15.13
C LEU A 324 9.18 -18.83 14.74
N THR A 325 8.87 -20.05 14.27
CA THR A 325 9.89 -20.87 13.63
C THR A 325 10.35 -20.27 12.31
N PRO A 326 11.57 -20.58 11.82
CA PRO A 326 12.12 -20.02 10.59
C PRO A 326 11.19 -20.11 9.39
N PHE A 327 10.50 -21.23 9.19
CA PHE A 327 9.53 -21.40 8.10
C PHE A 327 8.35 -20.41 8.19
N TRP A 328 7.73 -20.29 9.37
CA TRP A 328 6.61 -19.38 9.57
C TRP A 328 7.03 -17.92 9.51
N ALA A 329 8.23 -17.58 9.97
CA ALA A 329 8.79 -16.25 9.79
C ALA A 329 8.93 -15.90 8.30
N GLY A 330 9.37 -16.86 7.46
CA GLY A 330 9.43 -16.72 6.00
C GLY A 330 8.05 -16.59 5.33
N VAL A 331 7.03 -17.24 5.85
CA VAL A 331 5.64 -17.08 5.36
C VAL A 331 5.10 -15.71 5.72
N ILE A 332 5.31 -15.24 6.93
CA ILE A 332 4.76 -13.95 7.40
C ILE A 332 5.40 -12.76 6.71
N ILE A 333 6.66 -12.83 6.33
CA ILE A 333 7.32 -11.73 5.61
C ILE A 333 6.63 -11.42 4.26
N ILE A 334 5.85 -12.35 3.71
CA ILE A 334 5.03 -12.13 2.51
C ILE A 334 4.06 -10.96 2.73
N GLY A 335 3.47 -10.81 3.92
CA GLY A 335 2.54 -9.72 4.24
C GLY A 335 3.15 -8.32 4.03
N PRO A 336 4.22 -7.96 4.74
CA PRO A 336 4.93 -6.69 4.51
C PRO A 336 5.50 -6.51 3.11
N ILE A 337 5.99 -7.58 2.48
CA ILE A 337 6.44 -7.55 1.07
C ILE A 337 5.27 -7.22 0.15
N ALA A 338 4.13 -7.88 0.33
CA ALA A 338 2.91 -7.63 -0.42
C ALA A 338 2.41 -6.19 -0.25
N ALA A 339 2.49 -5.64 0.98
CA ALA A 339 2.14 -4.26 1.28
C ALA A 339 3.05 -3.25 0.55
N THR A 340 4.36 -3.52 0.52
CA THR A 340 5.31 -2.71 -0.22
C THR A 340 5.02 -2.74 -1.71
N ILE A 341 4.88 -3.94 -2.28
CA ILE A 341 4.69 -4.18 -3.70
C ILE A 341 3.42 -3.50 -4.20
N SER A 342 2.28 -3.68 -3.52
CA SER A 342 1.00 -3.07 -3.90
C SER A 342 1.02 -1.54 -3.82
N THR A 343 1.72 -0.99 -2.84
CA THR A 343 1.88 0.45 -2.72
C THR A 343 2.77 1.00 -3.82
N VAL A 344 3.97 0.43 -4.01
CA VAL A 344 4.94 0.91 -5.01
C VAL A 344 4.37 0.81 -6.43
N SER A 345 3.73 -0.30 -6.80
CA SER A 345 3.13 -0.45 -8.13
C SER A 345 2.08 0.62 -8.44
N SER A 346 1.29 0.99 -7.43
CA SER A 346 0.26 2.01 -7.53
C SER A 346 0.84 3.42 -7.65
N LEU A 347 1.88 3.74 -6.88
CA LEU A 347 2.61 4.99 -6.98
C LEU A 347 3.34 5.11 -8.32
N LEU A 348 3.93 4.02 -8.79
CA LEU A 348 4.65 3.94 -10.06
C LEU A 348 3.73 4.21 -11.25
N LEU A 349 2.54 3.59 -11.30
CA LEU A 349 1.55 3.86 -12.32
C LEU A 349 1.03 5.30 -12.26
N SER A 350 0.78 5.83 -11.06
CA SER A 350 0.30 7.20 -10.90
C SER A 350 1.37 8.22 -11.32
N SER A 351 2.64 8.00 -10.97
CA SER A 351 3.75 8.87 -11.40
C SER A 351 3.98 8.81 -12.91
N SER A 352 3.96 7.61 -13.49
CA SER A 352 4.14 7.46 -14.95
C SER A 352 2.98 8.07 -15.73
N SER A 353 1.73 7.96 -15.23
CA SER A 353 0.58 8.64 -15.85
C SER A 353 0.72 10.16 -15.79
N SER A 354 1.19 10.71 -14.67
CA SER A 354 1.42 12.14 -14.53
C SER A 354 2.47 12.67 -15.52
N ILE A 355 3.57 11.94 -15.73
CA ILE A 355 4.58 12.33 -16.72
C ILE A 355 4.04 12.23 -18.16
N VAL A 356 3.48 11.08 -18.51
CA VAL A 356 3.12 10.80 -19.92
C VAL A 356 1.83 11.49 -20.30
N LYS A 357 0.74 11.28 -19.53
CA LYS A 357 -0.60 11.77 -19.85
C LYS A 357 -0.72 13.27 -19.53
N ASP A 358 -0.32 13.68 -18.33
CA ASP A 358 -0.63 15.01 -17.83
C ASP A 358 0.36 16.09 -18.29
N VAL A 359 1.64 15.72 -18.52
CA VAL A 359 2.65 16.65 -19.01
C VAL A 359 2.89 16.45 -20.50
N TYR A 360 3.41 15.28 -20.91
CA TYR A 360 3.90 15.09 -22.28
C TYR A 360 2.79 15.14 -23.34
N MET A 361 1.69 14.37 -23.15
CA MET A 361 0.58 14.38 -24.12
C MET A 361 -0.10 15.76 -24.21
N ASN A 362 -0.21 16.50 -23.10
CA ASN A 362 -0.78 17.86 -23.14
C ASN A 362 0.11 18.84 -23.90
N ILE A 363 1.43 18.77 -23.74
CA ILE A 363 2.35 19.62 -24.51
C ILE A 363 2.23 19.31 -26.01
N LYS A 364 2.18 18.04 -26.38
CA LYS A 364 2.02 17.59 -27.77
C LYS A 364 0.65 17.93 -28.33
N GLY A 365 -0.43 17.72 -27.58
CA GLY A 365 -1.79 18.09 -27.98
C GLY A 365 -1.96 19.58 -28.29
N LYS A 366 -1.29 20.47 -27.55
CA LYS A 366 -1.26 21.90 -27.85
C LYS A 366 -0.53 22.26 -29.14
N ARG A 367 0.36 21.38 -29.62
CA ARG A 367 1.05 21.54 -30.91
C ARG A 367 0.32 20.84 -32.05
N GLU A 368 -0.94 20.39 -31.82
CA GLU A 368 -1.75 19.62 -32.78
C GLU A 368 -1.09 18.30 -33.22
N GLU A 369 -0.08 17.83 -32.50
CA GLU A 369 0.58 16.56 -32.77
C GLU A 369 -0.19 15.43 -32.09
N GLN A 370 -0.98 14.66 -32.84
CA GLN A 370 -1.66 13.48 -32.36
C GLN A 370 -0.67 12.31 -32.20
N LEU A 371 -0.51 11.82 -30.98
CA LEU A 371 0.31 10.63 -30.69
C LEU A 371 -0.46 9.36 -31.05
N SER A 372 0.19 8.44 -31.74
CA SER A 372 -0.37 7.12 -31.99
C SER A 372 -0.42 6.29 -30.69
N ASN A 373 -1.35 5.33 -30.62
CA ASN A 373 -1.45 4.41 -29.47
C ASN A 373 -0.13 3.67 -29.20
N ASN A 374 0.67 3.38 -30.24
CA ASN A 374 1.99 2.73 -30.08
C ASN A 374 3.02 3.66 -29.43
N GLN A 375 3.00 4.95 -29.72
CA GLN A 375 3.86 5.94 -29.08
C GLN A 375 3.47 6.14 -27.61
N ILE A 376 2.18 6.27 -27.32
CA ILE A 376 1.67 6.39 -25.95
C ILE A 376 2.09 5.15 -25.14
N ARG A 377 1.97 3.96 -25.74
CA ARG A 377 2.42 2.71 -25.14
C ARG A 377 3.91 2.74 -24.82
N LEU A 378 4.76 3.08 -25.79
CA LEU A 378 6.22 3.12 -25.61
C LEU A 378 6.63 4.08 -24.49
N TYR A 379 6.08 5.30 -24.48
CA TYR A 379 6.37 6.29 -23.46
C TYR A 379 5.86 5.89 -22.07
N SER A 380 4.65 5.28 -21.98
CA SER A 380 4.10 4.83 -20.71
C SER A 380 4.92 3.70 -20.10
N LEU A 381 5.30 2.70 -20.90
CA LEU A 381 6.16 1.61 -20.45
C LEU A 381 7.56 2.12 -20.06
N GLY A 382 8.15 2.99 -20.90
CA GLY A 382 9.45 3.60 -20.63
C GLY A 382 9.46 4.44 -19.35
N ALA A 383 8.46 5.30 -19.14
CA ALA A 383 8.32 6.10 -17.92
C ALA A 383 8.16 5.19 -16.68
N THR A 384 7.36 4.12 -16.77
CA THR A 384 7.19 3.17 -15.68
C THR A 384 8.51 2.48 -15.32
N ILE A 385 9.29 2.06 -16.29
CA ILE A 385 10.61 1.43 -16.07
C ILE A 385 11.59 2.43 -15.46
N ILE A 386 11.74 3.62 -16.05
CA ILE A 386 12.70 4.64 -15.59
C ILE A 386 12.41 5.10 -14.16
N LEU A 387 11.13 5.28 -13.81
CA LEU A 387 10.74 5.69 -12.46
C LEU A 387 10.90 4.57 -11.42
N GLY A 388 10.91 3.31 -11.86
CA GLY A 388 11.02 2.17 -10.97
C GLY A 388 12.45 1.70 -10.70
N LEU A 389 13.39 2.11 -11.55
CA LEU A 389 14.84 1.86 -11.40
C LEU A 389 15.54 2.98 -10.63
#